data_b99de2777a96e8c5d04ab41e25cadd0c
#
_entry.id   b99de2777a96e8c5d04ab41e25cadd0c
#
_cell.length_a   1.000
_cell.length_b   1.000
_cell.length_c   1.000
_cell.angle_alpha   90.00
_cell.angle_beta   90.00
_cell.angle_gamma   90.00
#
_symmetry.space_group_name_H-M   'P 1'
#
loop_
_entity.id
_entity.type
_entity.pdbx_description
1 polymer ?
#
loop_
_entity_poly.entity_id
_entity_poly.type
_entity_poly.pdbx_seq_one_letter_code
_entity_poly.pdbx_strand_id
1 'polypeptide(L)'
;MDNKQVRLGSVLVLAVMLALSAGSALAQTKTIIDEWPTVQAPKPPELKPVTIDPKTTALLVLDFVKQTCNNEQRPRCLASIPKVEGLLKQARANKASVIFSYTTRSTPADIAKELAPLEGEPMVRASADKFLGTDLEKILKEKGIKTVVVVGTAAHGAVLFTGSGSAFRGFKVIIPVDGMSSENTYFEQYTAYHLANAPGVGQQVTLTRIDMIKY
;
A
#
# COMPACT_ATOMS: atom_id res chain seq x y z
N MET A 1 4.85 51.59 -72.06
CA MET A 1 5.47 51.43 -70.70
C MET A 1 4.87 50.23 -70.00
N ASP A 2 5.70 49.37 -69.59
CA ASP A 2 5.70 47.94 -69.61
C ASP A 2 4.84 47.23 -68.47
N ASN A 3 4.03 46.33 -68.94
CA ASN A 3 3.09 45.55 -68.09
C ASN A 3 3.70 44.23 -67.59
N LYS A 4 5.03 44.20 -67.36
CA LYS A 4 5.77 42.96 -67.04
C LYS A 4 6.20 42.79 -65.59
N GLN A 5 5.94 43.74 -64.69
CA GLN A 5 6.45 43.70 -63.31
C GLN A 5 5.44 43.12 -62.31
N VAL A 6 4.17 42.91 -62.65
CA VAL A 6 3.16 42.52 -61.67
C VAL A 6 2.97 40.97 -61.57
N ARG A 7 3.55 40.18 -62.42
CA ARG A 7 3.35 38.69 -62.42
C ARG A 7 4.38 37.87 -61.65
N LEU A 8 5.50 38.45 -61.22
CA LEU A 8 6.54 37.73 -60.51
C LEU A 8 6.33 37.68 -58.95
N GLY A 9 5.58 38.64 -58.42
CA GLY A 9 5.35 38.75 -57.00
C GLY A 9 4.32 37.74 -56.46
N SER A 10 3.37 37.29 -57.28
CA SER A 10 2.25 36.45 -56.83
C SER A 10 2.57 34.96 -56.78
N VAL A 11 3.60 34.51 -57.48
CA VAL A 11 3.99 33.08 -57.48
C VAL A 11 4.91 32.76 -56.32
N LEU A 12 5.65 33.73 -55.77
CA LEU A 12 6.56 33.50 -54.63
C LEU A 12 5.83 33.43 -53.31
N VAL A 13 4.67 34.09 -53.16
CA VAL A 13 3.88 34.09 -51.90
C VAL A 13 3.09 32.79 -51.76
N LEU A 14 2.70 32.15 -52.86
CA LEU A 14 1.95 30.87 -52.79
C LEU A 14 2.84 29.66 -52.44
N ALA A 15 4.14 29.74 -52.79
CA ALA A 15 5.09 28.65 -52.47
C ALA A 15 5.55 28.63 -51.01
N VAL A 16 5.49 29.78 -50.31
CA VAL A 16 5.88 29.84 -48.90
C VAL A 16 4.74 29.42 -47.98
N MET A 17 3.49 29.52 -48.38
CA MET A 17 2.33 29.08 -47.56
C MET A 17 2.07 27.56 -47.61
N LEU A 18 2.64 26.82 -48.57
CA LEU A 18 2.54 25.36 -48.62
C LEU A 18 3.62 24.61 -47.82
N ALA A 19 4.64 25.31 -47.32
CA ALA A 19 5.74 24.71 -46.55
C ALA A 19 5.51 24.71 -45.01
N LEU A 20 4.47 25.34 -44.54
CA LEU A 20 4.17 25.46 -43.09
C LEU A 20 3.11 24.47 -42.57
N SER A 21 2.57 23.59 -43.42
CA SER A 21 1.61 22.58 -43.03
C SER A 21 2.22 21.16 -42.86
N ALA A 22 3.55 21.06 -42.85
CA ALA A 22 4.21 19.78 -42.65
C ALA A 22 4.67 19.65 -41.20
N GLY A 23 3.88 18.90 -40.41
CA GLY A 23 4.45 18.21 -39.26
C GLY A 23 4.05 18.67 -37.89
N SER A 24 2.77 18.78 -37.61
CA SER A 24 2.31 18.27 -36.30
C SER A 24 2.17 16.76 -36.43
N ALA A 25 3.26 16.04 -36.57
CA ALA A 25 3.30 14.65 -36.18
C ALA A 25 2.92 14.65 -34.70
N LEU A 26 1.67 14.28 -34.40
CA LEU A 26 1.27 13.95 -33.04
C LEU A 26 2.31 12.94 -32.59
N ALA A 27 3.22 13.37 -31.70
CA ALA A 27 4.14 12.47 -31.06
C ALA A 27 3.24 11.44 -30.40
N GLN A 28 3.22 10.24 -30.97
CA GLN A 28 2.43 9.13 -30.45
C GLN A 28 2.93 8.93 -29.04
N THR A 29 2.14 9.35 -28.05
CA THR A 29 2.50 9.23 -26.64
C THR A 29 2.65 7.75 -26.35
N LYS A 30 3.88 7.34 -26.01
CA LYS A 30 4.15 5.98 -25.58
C LYS A 30 3.24 5.61 -24.42
N THR A 31 2.75 4.40 -24.43
CA THR A 31 1.97 3.82 -23.34
C THR A 31 2.88 3.04 -22.42
N ILE A 32 2.35 2.60 -21.28
CA ILE A 32 3.08 1.71 -20.37
C ILE A 32 3.52 0.41 -21.07
N ILE A 33 2.79 -0.06 -22.09
CA ILE A 33 3.14 -1.27 -22.85
C ILE A 33 4.48 -1.07 -23.58
N ASP A 34 4.68 0.11 -24.17
CA ASP A 34 5.89 0.45 -24.92
C ASP A 34 7.12 0.64 -24.02
N GLU A 35 6.90 1.01 -22.75
CA GLU A 35 7.96 1.37 -21.81
C GLU A 35 8.15 0.35 -20.68
N TRP A 36 7.31 -0.69 -20.62
CA TRP A 36 7.31 -1.68 -19.52
C TRP A 36 8.69 -2.22 -19.15
N PRO A 37 9.55 -2.62 -20.10
CA PRO A 37 10.88 -3.16 -19.76
C PRO A 37 11.86 -2.13 -19.19
N THR A 38 11.55 -0.85 -19.31
CA THR A 38 12.42 0.26 -18.89
C THR A 38 11.96 0.95 -17.61
N VAL A 39 10.82 0.53 -17.05
CA VAL A 39 10.31 1.08 -15.80
C VAL A 39 11.31 0.85 -14.67
N GLN A 40 11.76 1.94 -14.05
CA GLN A 40 12.64 1.89 -12.90
C GLN A 40 11.83 1.96 -11.60
N ALA A 41 12.21 1.15 -10.61
CA ALA A 41 11.63 1.28 -9.30
C ALA A 41 11.94 2.66 -8.69
N PRO A 42 10.95 3.35 -8.12
CA PRO A 42 11.18 4.62 -7.45
C PRO A 42 12.06 4.43 -6.21
N LYS A 43 12.65 5.53 -5.72
CA LYS A 43 13.38 5.51 -4.45
C LYS A 43 12.46 5.00 -3.33
N PRO A 44 13.00 4.22 -2.37
CA PRO A 44 12.24 3.80 -1.21
C PRO A 44 11.61 5.00 -0.49
N PRO A 45 10.35 4.89 -0.04
CA PRO A 45 9.73 5.94 0.75
C PRO A 45 10.47 6.15 2.08
N GLU A 46 10.39 7.37 2.61
CA GLU A 46 10.95 7.71 3.91
C GLU A 46 10.23 6.97 5.04
N LEU A 47 10.99 6.42 5.98
CA LEU A 47 10.46 5.81 7.21
C LEU A 47 10.57 6.82 8.36
N LYS A 48 9.46 7.00 9.09
CA LYS A 48 9.37 8.01 10.16
C LYS A 48 9.15 7.35 11.53
N PRO A 49 9.81 7.86 12.60
CA PRO A 49 9.47 7.44 13.95
C PRO A 49 8.05 7.90 14.29
N VAL A 50 7.34 7.08 15.05
CA VAL A 50 5.97 7.35 15.47
C VAL A 50 5.81 7.12 16.97
N THR A 51 5.03 8.00 17.62
CA THR A 51 4.54 7.78 18.97
C THR A 51 3.02 7.61 18.86
N ILE A 52 2.50 6.54 19.44
CA ILE A 52 1.09 6.18 19.35
C ILE A 52 0.42 6.28 20.72
N ASP A 53 -0.84 6.71 20.72
CA ASP A 53 -1.69 6.65 21.88
C ASP A 53 -2.37 5.28 21.94
N PRO A 54 -2.05 4.42 22.90
CA PRO A 54 -2.61 3.07 22.98
C PRO A 54 -4.12 3.05 23.17
N LYS A 55 -4.73 4.10 23.73
CA LYS A 55 -6.18 4.16 23.95
C LYS A 55 -6.98 4.31 22.67
N THR A 56 -6.37 4.92 21.65
CA THR A 56 -7.03 5.21 20.35
C THR A 56 -6.36 4.50 19.19
N THR A 57 -5.42 3.59 19.46
CA THR A 57 -4.71 2.81 18.46
C THR A 57 -5.04 1.33 18.54
N ALA A 58 -5.24 0.69 17.39
CA ALA A 58 -5.34 -0.76 17.28
C ALA A 58 -4.20 -1.34 16.44
N LEU A 59 -3.61 -2.44 16.91
CA LEU A 59 -2.72 -3.28 16.13
C LEU A 59 -3.55 -4.32 15.35
N LEU A 60 -3.47 -4.29 14.02
CA LEU A 60 -4.09 -5.26 13.14
C LEU A 60 -3.04 -6.31 12.71
N VAL A 61 -3.22 -7.55 13.13
CA VAL A 61 -2.33 -8.68 12.85
C VAL A 61 -2.98 -9.56 11.78
N LEU A 62 -2.52 -9.42 10.52
CA LEU A 62 -3.25 -9.92 9.37
C LEU A 62 -2.65 -11.21 8.79
N ASP A 63 -3.44 -12.27 8.81
CA ASP A 63 -3.25 -13.52 8.06
C ASP A 63 -1.91 -14.25 8.30
N PHE A 64 -1.33 -14.15 9.49
CA PHE A 64 -0.20 -14.99 9.90
C PHE A 64 -0.66 -16.43 10.18
N VAL A 65 -1.22 -17.07 9.17
CA VAL A 65 -1.75 -18.43 9.25
C VAL A 65 -0.90 -19.40 8.42
N LYS A 66 -0.84 -20.67 8.80
CA LYS A 66 0.02 -21.69 8.16
C LYS A 66 -0.14 -21.79 6.64
N GLN A 67 -1.32 -21.44 6.09
CA GLN A 67 -1.59 -21.48 4.66
C GLN A 67 -0.92 -20.33 3.89
N THR A 68 -0.60 -19.24 4.56
CA THR A 68 -0.04 -18.02 3.94
C THR A 68 1.34 -17.68 4.47
N CYS A 69 1.74 -18.22 5.61
CA CYS A 69 3.00 -17.96 6.28
C CYS A 69 3.76 -19.28 6.48
N ASN A 70 4.49 -19.71 5.45
CA ASN A 70 5.20 -20.97 5.42
C ASN A 70 6.47 -20.90 4.56
N ASN A 71 7.33 -21.91 4.66
CA ASN A 71 8.62 -21.95 3.94
C ASN A 71 8.48 -22.07 2.42
N GLU A 72 7.41 -22.66 1.94
CA GLU A 72 7.23 -22.94 0.51
C GLU A 72 6.83 -21.68 -0.26
N GLN A 73 5.89 -20.92 0.29
CA GLN A 73 5.31 -19.77 -0.39
C GLN A 73 5.88 -18.44 0.09
N ARG A 74 6.06 -18.27 1.41
CA ARG A 74 6.44 -16.99 2.03
C ARG A 74 7.41 -17.14 3.19
N PRO A 75 8.64 -17.58 2.95
CA PRO A 75 9.66 -17.71 4.01
C PRO A 75 9.94 -16.37 4.71
N ARG A 76 9.75 -15.24 3.99
CA ARG A 76 9.87 -13.89 4.55
C ARG A 76 8.80 -13.61 5.62
N CYS A 77 7.62 -14.23 5.52
CA CYS A 77 6.61 -14.14 6.57
C CYS A 77 7.11 -14.79 7.86
N LEU A 78 7.62 -15.98 7.80
CA LEU A 78 8.18 -16.65 8.98
C LEU A 78 9.30 -15.83 9.61
N ALA A 79 10.18 -15.23 8.78
CA ALA A 79 11.26 -14.37 9.25
C ALA A 79 10.77 -13.09 9.94
N SER A 80 9.56 -12.61 9.64
CA SER A 80 8.98 -11.42 10.28
C SER A 80 8.31 -11.70 11.63
N ILE A 81 7.92 -12.95 11.91
CA ILE A 81 7.18 -13.32 13.13
C ILE A 81 7.86 -12.83 14.42
N PRO A 82 9.18 -13.00 14.65
CA PRO A 82 9.78 -12.56 15.91
C PRO A 82 9.65 -11.03 16.14
N LYS A 83 9.75 -10.23 15.08
CA LYS A 83 9.58 -8.77 15.17
C LYS A 83 8.12 -8.40 15.48
N VAL A 84 7.18 -9.06 14.79
CA VAL A 84 5.74 -8.83 14.99
C VAL A 84 5.31 -9.30 16.38
N GLU A 85 5.86 -10.40 16.89
CA GLU A 85 5.66 -10.86 18.28
C GLU A 85 6.13 -9.80 19.29
N GLY A 86 7.29 -9.20 19.06
CA GLY A 86 7.79 -8.10 19.89
C GLY A 86 6.84 -6.91 19.92
N LEU A 87 6.34 -6.49 18.75
CA LEU A 87 5.34 -5.42 18.63
C LEU A 87 4.01 -5.79 19.32
N LEU A 88 3.54 -7.01 19.14
CA LEU A 88 2.32 -7.53 19.77
C LEU A 88 2.43 -7.50 21.31
N LYS A 89 3.57 -7.95 21.86
CA LYS A 89 3.84 -7.87 23.31
C LYS A 89 3.80 -6.43 23.82
N GLN A 90 4.41 -5.49 23.07
CA GLN A 90 4.39 -4.07 23.43
C GLN A 90 2.95 -3.50 23.37
N ALA A 91 2.16 -3.81 22.34
CA ALA A 91 0.78 -3.38 22.23
C ALA A 91 -0.06 -3.85 23.42
N ARG A 92 0.05 -5.14 23.77
CA ARG A 92 -0.65 -5.74 24.93
C ARG A 92 -0.21 -5.13 26.26
N ALA A 93 1.10 -4.94 26.46
CA ALA A 93 1.65 -4.34 27.68
C ALA A 93 1.13 -2.91 27.90
N ASN A 94 0.94 -2.15 26.81
CA ASN A 94 0.41 -0.79 26.84
C ASN A 94 -1.14 -0.74 26.73
N LYS A 95 -1.82 -1.89 26.76
CA LYS A 95 -3.29 -2.00 26.66
C LYS A 95 -3.88 -1.42 25.38
N ALA A 96 -3.14 -1.39 24.30
CA ALA A 96 -3.65 -1.09 22.98
C ALA A 96 -4.56 -2.23 22.50
N SER A 97 -5.59 -1.90 21.72
CA SER A 97 -6.45 -2.91 21.11
C SER A 97 -5.66 -3.73 20.10
N VAL A 98 -5.85 -5.06 20.14
CA VAL A 98 -5.30 -5.97 19.14
C VAL A 98 -6.45 -6.67 18.42
N ILE A 99 -6.39 -6.74 17.10
CA ILE A 99 -7.40 -7.37 16.26
C ILE A 99 -6.69 -8.26 15.25
N PHE A 100 -7.14 -9.50 15.15
CA PHE A 100 -6.55 -10.48 14.24
C PHE A 100 -7.41 -10.69 13.01
N SER A 101 -6.78 -11.17 11.95
CA SER A 101 -7.51 -11.75 10.84
C SER A 101 -6.95 -13.11 10.45
N TYR A 102 -7.82 -13.89 9.84
CA TYR A 102 -7.46 -15.13 9.16
C TYR A 102 -8.20 -15.23 7.84
N THR A 103 -7.66 -16.03 6.92
CA THR A 103 -8.21 -16.14 5.56
C THR A 103 -9.50 -16.94 5.52
N THR A 104 -10.25 -16.84 4.42
CA THR A 104 -11.47 -17.63 4.21
C THR A 104 -11.22 -19.15 4.15
N ARG A 105 -9.96 -19.57 3.95
CA ARG A 105 -9.53 -20.97 3.87
C ARG A 105 -8.79 -21.46 5.11
N SER A 106 -8.79 -20.68 6.19
CA SER A 106 -8.13 -20.99 7.46
C SER A 106 -9.08 -20.84 8.63
N THR A 107 -8.61 -21.23 9.81
CA THR A 107 -9.30 -21.13 11.09
C THR A 107 -8.42 -20.38 12.09
N PRO A 108 -8.94 -19.92 13.22
CA PRO A 108 -8.13 -19.31 14.28
C PRO A 108 -6.98 -20.19 14.77
N ALA A 109 -7.13 -21.52 14.76
CA ALA A 109 -6.09 -22.47 15.15
C ALA A 109 -4.91 -22.53 14.18
N ASP A 110 -5.04 -21.95 12.99
CA ASP A 110 -3.97 -21.90 11.99
C ASP A 110 -3.04 -20.69 12.19
N ILE A 111 -3.40 -19.76 13.08
CA ILE A 111 -2.55 -18.58 13.41
C ILE A 111 -1.25 -19.07 14.06
N ALA A 112 -0.14 -18.48 13.65
CA ALA A 112 1.18 -18.80 14.20
C ALA A 112 1.14 -18.71 15.74
N LYS A 113 1.65 -19.71 16.42
CA LYS A 113 1.55 -19.84 17.89
C LYS A 113 2.19 -18.68 18.66
N GLU A 114 3.26 -18.11 18.09
CA GLU A 114 3.96 -16.93 18.62
C GLU A 114 3.06 -15.67 18.61
N LEU A 115 2.07 -15.65 17.73
CA LEU A 115 1.12 -14.55 17.56
C LEU A 115 -0.30 -14.95 18.00
N ALA A 116 -0.45 -16.02 18.77
CA ALA A 116 -1.77 -16.51 19.16
C ALA A 116 -2.63 -15.42 19.82
N PRO A 117 -3.90 -15.26 19.38
CA PRO A 117 -4.84 -14.35 20.03
C PRO A 117 -5.08 -14.73 21.48
N LEU A 118 -5.26 -13.73 22.33
CA LEU A 118 -5.75 -13.92 23.70
C LEU A 118 -7.29 -13.93 23.72
N GLU A 119 -7.86 -14.46 24.80
CA GLU A 119 -9.29 -14.40 25.02
C GLU A 119 -9.78 -12.94 25.01
N GLY A 120 -10.86 -12.67 24.28
CA GLY A 120 -11.43 -11.33 24.13
C GLY A 120 -10.78 -10.46 23.04
N GLU A 121 -9.69 -10.87 22.42
CA GLU A 121 -9.15 -10.17 21.25
C GLU A 121 -9.98 -10.50 20.00
N PRO A 122 -10.58 -9.48 19.32
CA PRO A 122 -11.43 -9.72 18.17
C PRO A 122 -10.70 -10.34 16.99
N MET A 123 -11.42 -11.17 16.24
CA MET A 123 -10.91 -11.77 15.00
C MET A 123 -11.92 -11.58 13.87
N VAL A 124 -11.42 -11.31 12.66
CA VAL A 124 -12.24 -11.26 11.45
C VAL A 124 -11.76 -12.28 10.42
N ARG A 125 -12.70 -12.89 9.71
CA ARG A 125 -12.44 -13.83 8.62
C ARG A 125 -12.77 -13.16 7.31
N ALA A 126 -11.77 -12.93 6.47
CA ALA A 126 -11.97 -12.25 5.19
C ALA A 126 -10.95 -12.69 4.13
N SER A 127 -11.20 -12.26 2.90
CA SER A 127 -10.22 -12.28 1.82
C SER A 127 -9.16 -11.17 2.03
N ALA A 128 -8.71 -10.50 0.99
CA ALA A 128 -7.62 -9.51 1.09
C ALA A 128 -8.01 -8.26 1.90
N ASP A 129 -9.13 -7.62 1.60
CA ASP A 129 -9.64 -6.49 2.39
C ASP A 129 -10.37 -6.98 3.64
N LYS A 130 -9.88 -6.58 4.82
CA LYS A 130 -10.46 -7.03 6.10
C LYS A 130 -11.72 -6.28 6.51
N PHE A 131 -12.08 -5.22 5.81
CA PHE A 131 -13.36 -4.53 5.99
C PHE A 131 -14.49 -5.17 5.19
N LEU A 132 -14.16 -5.84 4.08
CA LEU A 132 -15.18 -6.37 3.17
C LEU A 132 -15.93 -7.57 3.79
N GLY A 133 -17.21 -7.37 4.09
CA GLY A 133 -18.08 -8.40 4.63
C GLY A 133 -17.75 -8.82 6.07
N THR A 134 -17.11 -7.94 6.86
CA THR A 134 -16.76 -8.19 8.25
C THR A 134 -17.20 -7.03 9.15
N ASP A 135 -17.15 -7.25 10.47
CA ASP A 135 -17.44 -6.22 11.49
C ASP A 135 -16.20 -5.36 11.84
N LEU A 136 -15.09 -5.42 11.10
CA LEU A 136 -13.86 -4.72 11.49
C LEU A 136 -14.09 -3.21 11.71
N GLU A 137 -14.80 -2.54 10.83
CA GLU A 137 -15.08 -1.11 10.97
C GLU A 137 -15.91 -0.82 12.22
N LYS A 138 -16.93 -1.62 12.49
CA LYS A 138 -17.76 -1.53 13.68
C LYS A 138 -16.92 -1.71 14.95
N ILE A 139 -16.10 -2.76 15.00
CA ILE A 139 -15.20 -3.05 16.14
C ILE A 139 -14.27 -1.86 16.41
N LEU A 140 -13.65 -1.31 15.37
CA LEU A 140 -12.75 -0.16 15.51
C LEU A 140 -13.48 1.08 16.04
N LYS A 141 -14.66 1.37 15.51
CA LYS A 141 -15.47 2.53 15.93
C LYS A 141 -15.98 2.39 17.37
N GLU A 142 -16.51 1.24 17.75
CA GLU A 142 -17.00 0.97 19.10
C GLU A 142 -15.89 1.07 20.17
N LYS A 143 -14.65 0.72 19.78
CA LYS A 143 -13.46 0.86 20.64
C LYS A 143 -12.87 2.29 20.61
N GLY A 144 -13.45 3.24 19.87
CA GLY A 144 -12.93 4.61 19.76
C GLY A 144 -11.59 4.73 19.03
N ILE A 145 -11.25 3.75 18.20
CA ILE A 145 -9.97 3.73 17.46
C ILE A 145 -9.93 4.85 16.42
N LYS A 146 -8.81 5.54 16.37
CA LYS A 146 -8.50 6.59 15.40
C LYS A 146 -7.28 6.23 14.53
N THR A 147 -6.42 5.37 15.04
CA THR A 147 -5.17 4.95 14.38
C THR A 147 -5.10 3.44 14.33
N VAL A 148 -4.67 2.90 13.20
CA VAL A 148 -4.39 1.48 13.04
C VAL A 148 -2.92 1.26 12.69
N VAL A 149 -2.26 0.34 13.37
CA VAL A 149 -0.95 -0.20 12.99
C VAL A 149 -1.21 -1.51 12.26
N VAL A 150 -0.77 -1.64 11.02
CA VAL A 150 -1.09 -2.81 10.19
C VAL A 150 0.16 -3.62 9.89
N VAL A 151 0.17 -4.86 10.33
CA VAL A 151 1.19 -5.88 10.01
C VAL A 151 0.54 -7.09 9.38
N GLY A 152 1.26 -7.83 8.54
CA GLY A 152 0.65 -9.01 7.93
C GLY A 152 1.26 -9.55 6.66
N THR A 153 0.59 -10.53 6.10
CA THR A 153 0.91 -11.19 4.82
C THR A 153 -0.37 -11.51 4.03
N ALA A 154 -0.42 -11.35 2.70
CA ALA A 154 0.61 -10.77 1.84
C ALA A 154 0.61 -9.23 1.91
N ALA A 155 1.80 -8.64 1.77
CA ALA A 155 1.95 -7.20 1.71
C ALA A 155 1.03 -6.56 0.66
N HIS A 156 1.08 -7.02 -0.59
CA HIS A 156 0.27 -6.55 -1.72
C HIS A 156 -1.20 -7.05 -1.72
N GLY A 157 -1.58 -7.76 -0.68
CA GLY A 157 -2.94 -8.26 -0.45
C GLY A 157 -3.53 -7.69 0.85
N ALA A 158 -3.46 -8.49 1.94
CA ALA A 158 -4.07 -8.14 3.22
C ALA A 158 -3.61 -6.76 3.74
N VAL A 159 -2.31 -6.47 3.70
CA VAL A 159 -1.78 -5.20 4.20
C VAL A 159 -2.18 -4.03 3.30
N LEU A 160 -1.99 -4.16 1.98
CA LEU A 160 -2.32 -3.11 1.02
C LEU A 160 -3.80 -2.73 1.07
N PHE A 161 -4.68 -3.72 0.93
CA PHE A 161 -6.13 -3.45 0.85
C PHE A 161 -6.70 -3.00 2.19
N THR A 162 -6.27 -3.60 3.30
CA THR A 162 -6.75 -3.18 4.63
C THR A 162 -6.17 -1.82 5.02
N GLY A 163 -4.91 -1.55 4.72
CA GLY A 163 -4.29 -0.23 4.93
C GLY A 163 -4.98 0.86 4.13
N SER A 164 -5.20 0.65 2.83
CA SER A 164 -5.94 1.58 1.97
C SER A 164 -7.40 1.73 2.44
N GLY A 165 -8.06 0.62 2.76
CA GLY A 165 -9.43 0.61 3.27
C GLY A 165 -9.57 1.37 4.59
N SER A 166 -8.56 1.31 5.47
CA SER A 166 -8.48 2.11 6.69
C SER A 166 -8.37 3.60 6.38
N ALA A 167 -7.47 3.97 5.46
CA ALA A 167 -7.26 5.36 5.05
C ALA A 167 -8.54 5.98 4.45
N PHE A 168 -9.23 5.26 3.58
CA PHE A 168 -10.51 5.70 2.99
C PHE A 168 -11.63 5.89 4.03
N ARG A 169 -11.54 5.22 5.19
CA ARG A 169 -12.46 5.37 6.32
C ARG A 169 -12.03 6.45 7.31
N GLY A 170 -10.96 7.18 7.00
CA GLY A 170 -10.46 8.30 7.81
C GLY A 170 -9.58 7.90 9.00
N PHE A 171 -9.20 6.62 9.14
CA PHE A 171 -8.22 6.23 10.13
C PHE A 171 -6.81 6.72 9.74
N LYS A 172 -6.01 7.12 10.73
CA LYS A 172 -4.56 7.19 10.56
C LYS A 172 -4.01 5.77 10.46
N VAL A 173 -3.08 5.56 9.54
CA VAL A 173 -2.54 4.23 9.23
C VAL A 173 -1.03 4.25 9.42
N ILE A 174 -0.52 3.37 10.24
CA ILE A 174 0.90 3.17 10.48
C ILE A 174 1.28 1.81 9.91
N ILE A 175 2.24 1.80 8.99
CA ILE A 175 2.74 0.57 8.37
C ILE A 175 4.21 0.38 8.73
N PRO A 176 4.52 -0.50 9.68
CA PRO A 176 5.90 -0.94 9.89
C PRO A 176 6.29 -1.88 8.74
N VAL A 177 7.15 -1.39 7.85
CA VAL A 177 7.49 -2.12 6.62
C VAL A 177 8.22 -3.45 6.86
N ASP A 178 8.86 -3.60 8.01
CA ASP A 178 9.46 -4.86 8.46
C ASP A 178 8.50 -5.78 9.24
N GLY A 179 7.23 -5.36 9.38
CA GLY A 179 6.12 -6.14 9.89
C GLY A 179 5.16 -6.66 8.79
N MET A 180 5.44 -6.35 7.53
CA MET A 180 4.71 -6.92 6.39
C MET A 180 5.63 -7.81 5.57
N SER A 181 5.05 -8.78 4.84
CA SER A 181 5.81 -9.71 4.02
C SER A 181 5.02 -10.19 2.80
N SER A 182 5.74 -10.63 1.78
CA SER A 182 5.16 -11.26 0.62
C SER A 182 6.08 -12.34 0.03
N GLU A 183 5.74 -12.88 -1.13
CA GLU A 183 6.51 -13.90 -1.84
C GLU A 183 7.87 -13.36 -2.31
N ASN A 184 7.91 -12.06 -2.65
CA ASN A 184 9.12 -11.39 -3.11
C ASN A 184 9.17 -9.92 -2.69
N THR A 185 10.35 -9.32 -2.81
CA THR A 185 10.62 -7.93 -2.40
C THR A 185 9.92 -6.89 -3.27
N TYR A 186 9.62 -7.20 -4.53
CA TYR A 186 8.90 -6.26 -5.41
C TYR A 186 7.50 -5.97 -4.86
N PHE A 187 6.78 -7.00 -4.41
CA PHE A 187 5.45 -6.82 -3.83
C PHE A 187 5.50 -6.03 -2.52
N GLU A 188 6.53 -6.23 -1.71
CA GLU A 188 6.72 -5.43 -0.48
C GLU A 188 7.03 -3.97 -0.80
N GLN A 189 7.93 -3.72 -1.75
CA GLN A 189 8.29 -2.37 -2.20
C GLN A 189 7.10 -1.66 -2.85
N TYR A 190 6.38 -2.36 -3.75
CA TYR A 190 5.18 -1.83 -4.38
C TYR A 190 4.13 -1.41 -3.33
N THR A 191 3.90 -2.27 -2.33
CA THR A 191 2.95 -1.98 -1.25
C THR A 191 3.36 -0.74 -0.47
N ALA A 192 4.62 -0.64 -0.06
CA ALA A 192 5.14 0.53 0.65
C ALA A 192 5.01 1.80 -0.20
N TYR A 193 5.38 1.73 -1.47
CA TYR A 193 5.27 2.86 -2.39
C TYR A 193 3.82 3.29 -2.60
N HIS A 194 2.92 2.35 -2.86
CA HIS A 194 1.50 2.63 -3.05
C HIS A 194 0.89 3.29 -1.82
N LEU A 195 1.08 2.70 -0.65
CA LEU A 195 0.51 3.22 0.60
C LEU A 195 1.02 4.62 0.95
N ALA A 196 2.27 4.95 0.58
CA ALA A 196 2.83 6.27 0.82
C ALA A 196 2.37 7.34 -0.18
N ASN A 197 1.97 6.95 -1.42
CA ASN A 197 1.83 7.90 -2.52
C ASN A 197 0.45 7.90 -3.20
N ALA A 198 -0.36 6.85 -3.00
CA ALA A 198 -1.64 6.74 -3.70
C ALA A 198 -2.61 7.86 -3.28
N PRO A 199 -3.32 8.49 -4.25
CA PRO A 199 -4.34 9.49 -3.96
C PRO A 199 -5.41 8.96 -2.98
N GLY A 200 -5.77 9.78 -1.99
CA GLY A 200 -6.74 9.41 -0.95
C GLY A 200 -6.20 8.46 0.13
N VAL A 201 -5.00 7.92 -0.03
CA VAL A 201 -4.36 6.98 0.91
C VAL A 201 -3.14 7.61 1.58
N GLY A 202 -2.18 8.09 0.80
CA GLY A 202 -0.87 8.52 1.30
C GLY A 202 -0.91 9.60 2.37
N GLN A 203 -1.93 10.46 2.35
CA GLN A 203 -2.12 11.51 3.37
C GLN A 203 -2.47 10.96 4.76
N GLN A 204 -2.99 9.74 4.85
CA GLN A 204 -3.35 9.08 6.10
C GLN A 204 -2.29 8.08 6.56
N VAL A 205 -1.33 7.71 5.69
CA VAL A 205 -0.37 6.64 5.94
C VAL A 205 0.98 7.19 6.38
N THR A 206 1.55 6.59 7.41
CA THR A 206 2.94 6.77 7.82
C THR A 206 3.65 5.43 7.72
N LEU A 207 4.72 5.38 6.93
CA LEU A 207 5.62 4.24 6.91
C LEU A 207 6.65 4.36 8.02
N THR A 208 6.94 3.25 8.69
CA THR A 208 7.88 3.19 9.81
C THR A 208 8.58 1.83 9.85
N ARG A 209 9.35 1.58 10.89
CA ARG A 209 9.84 0.26 11.30
C ARG A 209 9.31 -0.06 12.69
N ILE A 210 9.28 -1.35 13.04
CA ILE A 210 8.79 -1.80 14.35
C ILE A 210 9.57 -1.14 15.48
N ASP A 211 10.90 -1.05 15.37
CA ASP A 211 11.77 -0.44 16.40
C ASP A 211 11.69 1.10 16.49
N MET A 212 10.96 1.73 15.56
CA MET A 212 10.70 3.18 15.56
C MET A 212 9.31 3.53 16.14
N ILE A 213 8.54 2.54 16.58
CA ILE A 213 7.23 2.73 17.22
C ILE A 213 7.44 2.87 18.74
N LYS A 214 6.89 3.94 19.32
CA LYS A 214 6.83 4.19 20.76
C LYS A 214 5.38 4.27 21.22
N TYR A 215 5.10 3.76 22.42
CA TYR A 215 3.80 3.82 23.09
C TYR A 215 3.80 4.89 24.17
#